data_ea38c757464008ac3e54db4d31ecbb05
#
_entry.id   ea38c757464008ac3e54db4d31ecbb05
#
_cell.length_a   1.000
_cell.length_b   1.000
_cell.length_c   1.000
_cell.angle_alpha   90.00
_cell.angle_beta   90.00
_cell.angle_gamma   90.00
#
_symmetry.space_group_name_H-M   'P 1'
#
loop_
_entity.id
_entity.type
_entity.pdbx_description
1 polymer ?
#
loop_
_entity_poly.entity_id
_entity_poly.type
_entity_poly.pdbx_seq_one_letter_code
_entity_poly.pdbx_strand_id
1 'polypeptide(L)'
;AAVYSGEKGYEELCKRDDIDLVYIATDWLHHFPVAMCAMENGKNVAIEVPSAMNLKECWDLINMSEKTRKHCMILENCCYDWFEMNTLNMAQHGVFGEVIRAQGAYIHNLSPFWNHYWKNGESDKLGWRLDYNMRHRGDVYATHGLGPVAQALDIHRGDRMQTLVAMDTKSVVGKSLVEARTDSACGNFRNGDHTTTLIRTANGKVIEIQHNVMTPQPYNR
;
A
#
# COMPACT_ATOMS: atom_id res chain seq x y z
N ALA A 1 5.87 -25.65 16.48
CA ALA A 1 5.28 -24.83 15.42
C ALA A 1 5.24 -25.66 14.13
N ALA A 2 4.15 -25.58 13.37
CA ALA A 2 4.05 -26.20 12.06
C ALA A 2 4.53 -25.21 10.99
N VAL A 3 5.17 -25.71 9.95
CA VAL A 3 5.59 -24.93 8.79
C VAL A 3 4.90 -25.51 7.55
N TYR A 4 4.27 -24.64 6.80
CA TYR A 4 3.63 -24.98 5.53
C TYR A 4 4.38 -24.29 4.41
N SER A 5 4.70 -24.98 3.34
CA SER A 5 5.48 -24.47 2.22
C SER A 5 4.75 -24.71 0.89
N GLY A 6 5.23 -24.01 -0.14
CA GLY A 6 4.63 -24.05 -1.47
C GLY A 6 3.55 -23.00 -1.66
N GLU A 7 3.15 -22.81 -2.92
CA GLU A 7 2.27 -21.73 -3.38
C GLU A 7 0.91 -21.69 -2.67
N LYS A 8 0.41 -22.83 -2.19
CA LYS A 8 -0.85 -23.00 -1.49
C LYS A 8 -0.73 -23.42 -0.02
N GLY A 9 0.48 -23.35 0.55
CA GLY A 9 0.71 -23.71 1.95
C GLY A 9 -0.17 -22.94 2.93
N TYR A 10 -0.60 -21.72 2.59
CA TYR A 10 -1.52 -20.92 3.40
C TYR A 10 -2.92 -21.57 3.54
N GLU A 11 -3.39 -22.34 2.57
CA GLU A 11 -4.69 -23.01 2.64
C GLU A 11 -4.75 -24.01 3.81
N GLU A 12 -3.66 -24.76 4.02
CA GLU A 12 -3.55 -25.69 5.15
C GLU A 12 -3.38 -24.97 6.49
N LEU A 13 -2.68 -23.85 6.50
CA LEU A 13 -2.56 -22.99 7.68
C LEU A 13 -3.93 -22.45 8.11
N CYS A 14 -4.72 -21.96 7.16
CA CYS A 14 -6.04 -21.39 7.43
C CYS A 14 -7.06 -22.39 7.97
N LYS A 15 -6.93 -23.69 7.67
CA LYS A 15 -7.82 -24.76 8.16
C LYS A 15 -7.59 -25.13 9.62
N ARG A 16 -6.51 -24.68 10.26
CA ARG A 16 -6.20 -25.04 11.64
C ARG A 16 -7.18 -24.42 12.62
N ASP A 17 -7.64 -25.20 13.59
CA ASP A 17 -8.59 -24.74 14.63
C ASP A 17 -7.90 -23.99 15.77
N ASP A 18 -6.57 -24.12 15.91
CA ASP A 18 -5.78 -23.46 16.96
C ASP A 18 -5.22 -22.08 16.54
N ILE A 19 -5.71 -21.51 15.46
CA ILE A 19 -5.32 -20.18 14.95
C ILE A 19 -6.56 -19.27 14.94
N ASP A 20 -6.48 -18.10 15.57
CA ASP A 20 -7.52 -17.07 15.59
C ASP A 20 -7.24 -15.90 14.64
N LEU A 21 -5.97 -15.65 14.34
CA LEU A 21 -5.50 -14.53 13.55
C LEU A 21 -4.42 -14.98 12.55
N VAL A 22 -4.57 -14.56 11.30
CA VAL A 22 -3.53 -14.71 10.28
C VAL A 22 -2.91 -13.35 9.97
N TYR A 23 -1.61 -13.23 10.24
CA TYR A 23 -0.80 -12.08 9.84
C TYR A 23 -0.23 -12.33 8.45
N ILE A 24 -0.51 -11.43 7.50
CA ILE A 24 -0.20 -11.60 6.08
C ILE A 24 0.89 -10.61 5.68
N ALA A 25 2.08 -11.13 5.37
CA ALA A 25 3.26 -10.38 4.94
C ALA A 25 3.94 -11.05 3.74
N THR A 26 3.14 -11.51 2.80
CA THR A 26 3.58 -12.14 1.54
C THR A 26 3.96 -11.07 0.50
N ASP A 27 4.13 -11.45 -0.76
CA ASP A 27 4.09 -10.47 -1.86
C ASP A 27 2.67 -9.92 -2.07
N TRP A 28 2.56 -8.79 -2.76
CA TRP A 28 1.31 -8.06 -2.91
C TRP A 28 0.18 -8.87 -3.56
N LEU A 29 0.50 -9.75 -4.51
CA LEU A 29 -0.50 -10.53 -5.23
C LEU A 29 -1.12 -11.63 -4.35
N HIS A 30 -0.42 -12.05 -3.29
CA HIS A 30 -0.91 -13.05 -2.35
C HIS A 30 -1.64 -12.46 -1.15
N HIS A 31 -1.60 -11.14 -0.90
CA HIS A 31 -2.32 -10.52 0.22
C HIS A 31 -3.81 -10.84 0.18
N PHE A 32 -4.46 -10.57 -0.95
CA PHE A 32 -5.89 -10.79 -1.11
C PHE A 32 -6.31 -12.28 -1.01
N PRO A 33 -5.75 -13.23 -1.78
CA PRO A 33 -6.21 -14.62 -1.71
C PRO A 33 -5.97 -15.26 -0.34
N VAL A 34 -4.88 -14.93 0.35
CA VAL A 34 -4.62 -15.41 1.71
C VAL A 34 -5.64 -14.85 2.69
N ALA A 35 -5.97 -13.56 2.62
CA ALA A 35 -6.97 -12.93 3.47
C ALA A 35 -8.36 -13.52 3.28
N MET A 36 -8.77 -13.75 2.04
CA MET A 36 -10.05 -14.39 1.72
C MET A 36 -10.12 -15.80 2.30
N CYS A 37 -9.09 -16.61 2.06
CA CYS A 37 -9.01 -17.97 2.59
C CYS A 37 -9.05 -17.98 4.12
N ALA A 38 -8.34 -17.08 4.80
CA ALA A 38 -8.34 -17.00 6.26
C ALA A 38 -9.73 -16.65 6.82
N MET A 39 -10.39 -15.63 6.27
CA MET A 39 -11.73 -15.24 6.72
C MET A 39 -12.79 -16.31 6.43
N GLU A 40 -12.73 -16.98 5.29
CA GLU A 40 -13.60 -18.12 4.96
C GLU A 40 -13.47 -19.28 5.97
N ASN A 41 -12.26 -19.48 6.51
CA ASN A 41 -11.98 -20.47 7.55
C ASN A 41 -12.14 -19.91 8.98
N GLY A 42 -12.83 -18.77 9.14
CA GLY A 42 -13.20 -18.23 10.44
C GLY A 42 -12.06 -17.52 11.18
N LYS A 43 -11.00 -17.09 10.51
CA LYS A 43 -9.86 -16.37 11.10
C LYS A 43 -10.03 -14.86 10.93
N ASN A 44 -9.52 -14.09 11.88
CA ASN A 44 -9.27 -12.67 11.69
C ASN A 44 -8.02 -12.49 10.84
N VAL A 45 -7.90 -11.36 10.15
CA VAL A 45 -6.74 -11.07 9.31
C VAL A 45 -6.15 -9.70 9.59
N ALA A 46 -4.83 -9.64 9.56
CA ALA A 46 -4.03 -8.43 9.58
C ALA A 46 -3.10 -8.47 8.37
N ILE A 47 -3.23 -7.50 7.47
CA ILE A 47 -2.63 -7.53 6.14
C ILE A 47 -1.62 -6.40 6.00
N GLU A 48 -0.40 -6.71 5.59
CA GLU A 48 0.60 -5.72 5.21
C GLU A 48 0.17 -4.89 3.99
N VAL A 49 0.78 -3.75 3.82
CA VAL A 49 0.51 -2.78 2.74
C VAL A 49 1.04 -3.30 1.38
N PRO A 50 0.24 -3.17 0.33
CA PRO A 50 -1.17 -2.83 0.23
C PRO A 50 -2.07 -4.04 0.47
N SER A 51 -3.24 -3.84 1.04
CA SER A 51 -4.17 -4.96 1.34
C SER A 51 -4.82 -5.56 0.11
N ALA A 52 -4.92 -4.81 -0.98
CA ALA A 52 -5.53 -5.22 -2.25
C ALA A 52 -4.88 -4.48 -3.42
N MET A 53 -4.96 -5.06 -4.62
CA MET A 53 -4.30 -4.54 -5.81
C MET A 53 -5.28 -3.95 -6.84
N ASN A 54 -6.57 -4.08 -6.63
CA ASN A 54 -7.60 -3.51 -7.48
C ASN A 54 -8.91 -3.28 -6.72
N LEU A 55 -9.82 -2.51 -7.33
CA LEU A 55 -11.06 -2.09 -6.70
C LEU A 55 -11.98 -3.28 -6.35
N LYS A 56 -11.99 -4.32 -7.17
CA LYS A 56 -12.80 -5.52 -6.90
C LYS A 56 -12.32 -6.23 -5.64
N GLU A 57 -11.03 -6.41 -5.48
CA GLU A 57 -10.44 -7.01 -4.28
C GLU A 57 -10.75 -6.19 -3.02
N CYS A 58 -10.71 -4.86 -3.11
CA CYS A 58 -11.11 -3.99 -1.99
C CYS A 58 -12.55 -4.28 -1.52
N TRP A 59 -13.49 -4.37 -2.47
CA TRP A 59 -14.89 -4.68 -2.14
C TRP A 59 -15.06 -6.11 -1.63
N ASP A 60 -14.36 -7.07 -2.22
CA ASP A 60 -14.45 -8.48 -1.80
C ASP A 60 -13.93 -8.68 -0.37
N LEU A 61 -12.86 -7.98 0.05
CA LEU A 61 -12.36 -8.02 1.42
C LEU A 61 -13.42 -7.52 2.42
N ILE A 62 -14.06 -6.39 2.11
CA ILE A 62 -15.12 -5.82 2.95
C ILE A 62 -16.30 -6.77 3.02
N ASN A 63 -16.80 -7.23 1.88
CA ASN A 63 -17.93 -8.15 1.80
C ASN A 63 -17.66 -9.46 2.55
N MET A 64 -16.43 -9.98 2.45
CA MET A 64 -16.04 -11.19 3.17
C MET A 64 -15.96 -10.97 4.68
N SER A 65 -15.41 -9.85 5.12
CA SER A 65 -15.36 -9.45 6.53
C SER A 65 -16.77 -9.35 7.11
N GLU A 66 -17.70 -8.68 6.42
CA GLU A 66 -19.11 -8.59 6.83
C GLU A 66 -19.81 -9.94 6.86
N LYS A 67 -19.64 -10.75 5.81
CA LYS A 67 -20.24 -12.08 5.70
C LYS A 67 -19.79 -13.03 6.80
N THR A 68 -18.50 -13.04 7.10
CA THR A 68 -17.91 -13.97 8.09
C THR A 68 -17.87 -13.39 9.49
N ARG A 69 -18.10 -12.08 9.65
CA ARG A 69 -17.96 -11.33 10.90
C ARG A 69 -16.54 -11.43 11.48
N LYS A 70 -15.54 -11.49 10.60
CA LYS A 70 -14.12 -11.51 10.98
C LYS A 70 -13.47 -10.17 10.70
N HIS A 71 -12.58 -9.75 11.57
CA HIS A 71 -11.82 -8.54 11.37
C HIS A 71 -10.88 -8.68 10.16
N CYS A 72 -10.87 -7.63 9.33
CA CYS A 72 -9.93 -7.47 8.24
C CYS A 72 -9.28 -6.10 8.40
N MET A 73 -8.01 -6.07 8.79
CA MET A 73 -7.27 -4.85 9.10
C MET A 73 -6.04 -4.72 8.22
N ILE A 74 -5.87 -3.56 7.60
CA ILE A 74 -4.60 -3.18 6.99
C ILE A 74 -3.62 -2.70 8.06
N LEU A 75 -2.37 -3.12 7.97
CA LEU A 75 -1.31 -2.77 8.91
C LEU A 75 -0.52 -1.55 8.40
N GLU A 76 -1.22 -0.41 8.27
CA GLU A 76 -0.59 0.83 7.85
C GLU A 76 0.27 1.41 8.97
N ASN A 77 1.55 1.07 8.96
CA ASN A 77 2.50 1.43 10.02
C ASN A 77 2.69 2.95 10.16
N CYS A 78 2.56 3.71 9.06
CA CYS A 78 2.74 5.16 9.09
C CYS A 78 1.70 5.89 9.94
N CYS A 79 0.56 5.26 10.23
CA CYS A 79 -0.42 5.81 11.18
C CYS A 79 0.05 5.83 12.64
N TYR A 80 1.10 5.08 12.97
CA TYR A 80 1.50 4.82 14.36
C TYR A 80 2.88 5.38 14.71
N ASP A 81 3.51 6.12 13.81
CA ASP A 81 4.74 6.84 14.10
C ASP A 81 4.46 8.03 15.04
N TRP A 82 5.47 8.45 15.78
CA TRP A 82 5.30 9.48 16.81
C TRP A 82 4.75 10.80 16.26
N PHE A 83 5.22 11.22 15.09
CA PHE A 83 4.78 12.46 14.45
C PHE A 83 3.30 12.40 14.06
N GLU A 84 2.89 11.33 13.41
CA GLU A 84 1.53 11.11 12.93
C GLU A 84 0.54 10.94 14.09
N MET A 85 0.93 10.19 15.12
CA MET A 85 0.12 10.04 16.33
C MET A 85 -0.04 11.36 17.08
N ASN A 86 1.02 12.18 17.15
CA ASN A 86 0.93 13.50 17.75
C ASN A 86 0.04 14.45 16.92
N THR A 87 0.17 14.42 15.59
CA THR A 87 -0.68 15.20 14.68
C THR A 87 -2.15 14.81 14.84
N LEU A 88 -2.45 13.52 14.92
CA LEU A 88 -3.81 13.03 15.18
C LEU A 88 -4.35 13.55 16.51
N ASN A 89 -3.55 13.46 17.58
CA ASN A 89 -3.93 13.96 18.89
C ASN A 89 -4.22 15.47 18.86
N MET A 90 -3.39 16.26 18.19
CA MET A 90 -3.59 17.70 18.02
C MET A 90 -4.87 18.00 17.22
N ALA A 91 -5.13 17.25 16.16
CA ALA A 91 -6.36 17.39 15.36
C ALA A 91 -7.61 17.12 16.19
N GLN A 92 -7.61 16.03 16.97
CA GLN A 92 -8.72 15.66 17.86
C GLN A 92 -9.00 16.70 18.97
N HIS A 93 -7.98 17.45 19.38
CA HIS A 93 -8.11 18.52 20.36
C HIS A 93 -8.35 19.92 19.72
N GLY A 94 -8.55 19.96 18.39
CA GLY A 94 -8.89 21.19 17.68
C GLY A 94 -7.75 22.22 17.58
N VAL A 95 -6.49 21.79 17.80
CA VAL A 95 -5.32 22.68 17.78
C VAL A 95 -5.14 23.37 16.43
N PHE A 96 -5.50 22.69 15.35
CA PHE A 96 -5.39 23.22 13.99
C PHE A 96 -6.57 24.08 13.55
N GLY A 97 -7.63 24.17 14.36
CA GLY A 97 -8.87 24.78 13.94
C GLY A 97 -9.53 23.99 12.79
N GLU A 98 -10.21 24.69 11.90
CA GLU A 98 -10.83 24.06 10.74
C GLU A 98 -9.78 23.73 9.67
N VAL A 99 -9.53 22.44 9.46
CA VAL A 99 -8.56 21.95 8.46
C VAL A 99 -9.25 21.89 7.10
N ILE A 100 -8.72 22.65 6.14
CA ILE A 100 -9.23 22.73 4.76
C ILE A 100 -8.40 21.95 3.77
N ARG A 101 -7.12 21.67 4.10
CA ARG A 101 -6.19 20.93 3.25
C ARG A 101 -5.23 20.11 4.12
N ALA A 102 -4.92 18.92 3.65
CA ALA A 102 -3.83 18.12 4.20
C ALA A 102 -3.00 17.51 3.08
N GLN A 103 -1.74 17.24 3.38
CA GLN A 103 -0.81 16.59 2.46
C GLN A 103 -0.15 15.42 3.16
N GLY A 104 -0.08 14.30 2.47
CA GLY A 104 0.69 13.13 2.86
C GLY A 104 1.53 12.65 1.69
N ALA A 105 2.58 11.90 1.97
CA ALA A 105 3.47 11.44 0.92
C ALA A 105 4.07 10.07 1.25
N TYR A 106 4.60 9.42 0.25
CA TYR A 106 5.64 8.41 0.38
C TYR A 106 6.74 8.72 -0.62
N ILE A 107 7.64 9.58 -0.20
CA ILE A 107 8.85 9.96 -0.94
C ILE A 107 10.02 9.28 -0.25
N HIS A 108 10.44 8.17 -0.80
CA HIS A 108 11.47 7.32 -0.23
C HIS A 108 12.39 6.79 -1.32
N ASN A 109 13.58 7.35 -1.43
CA ASN A 109 14.54 6.86 -2.40
C ASN A 109 14.95 5.41 -2.08
N LEU A 110 14.37 4.47 -2.78
CA LEU A 110 14.67 3.04 -2.65
C LEU A 110 15.79 2.57 -3.58
N SER A 111 16.42 3.46 -4.36
CA SER A 111 17.50 3.11 -5.28
C SER A 111 18.67 2.38 -4.61
N PRO A 112 19.08 2.67 -3.37
CA PRO A 112 20.09 1.87 -2.67
C PRO A 112 19.66 0.42 -2.40
N PHE A 113 18.37 0.16 -2.38
CA PHE A 113 17.79 -1.15 -2.10
C PHE A 113 17.36 -1.90 -3.37
N TRP A 114 17.69 -1.41 -4.55
CA TRP A 114 17.31 -2.02 -5.83
C TRP A 114 17.68 -3.50 -5.95
N ASN A 115 18.72 -3.97 -5.24
CA ASN A 115 19.05 -5.39 -5.18
C ASN A 115 17.89 -6.25 -4.65
N HIS A 116 17.05 -5.70 -3.77
CA HIS A 116 15.86 -6.37 -3.26
C HIS A 116 14.71 -6.45 -4.28
N TYR A 117 14.81 -5.67 -5.36
CA TYR A 117 13.86 -5.69 -6.47
C TYR A 117 14.21 -6.76 -7.51
N TRP A 118 15.40 -7.37 -7.40
CA TRP A 118 15.85 -8.46 -8.23
C TRP A 118 15.67 -9.79 -7.51
N LYS A 119 15.23 -10.82 -8.23
CA LYS A 119 15.05 -12.15 -7.65
C LYS A 119 16.41 -12.71 -7.17
N ASN A 120 16.51 -12.94 -5.87
CA ASN A 120 17.74 -13.44 -5.23
C ASN A 120 19.02 -12.62 -5.52
N GLY A 121 18.88 -11.33 -5.86
CA GLY A 121 20.00 -10.48 -6.24
C GLY A 121 20.54 -10.72 -7.65
N GLU A 122 19.97 -11.61 -8.42
CA GLU A 122 20.34 -11.91 -9.80
C GLU A 122 19.98 -10.75 -10.73
N SER A 123 20.90 -10.32 -11.60
CA SER A 123 20.72 -9.14 -12.44
C SER A 123 19.73 -9.32 -13.59
N ASP A 124 19.44 -10.55 -13.96
CA ASP A 124 18.60 -10.93 -15.09
C ASP A 124 17.19 -11.38 -14.68
N LYS A 125 16.92 -11.48 -13.38
CA LYS A 125 15.62 -11.95 -12.85
C LYS A 125 14.96 -10.88 -12.01
N LEU A 126 13.79 -10.41 -12.45
CA LEU A 126 12.99 -9.42 -11.74
C LEU A 126 12.37 -10.01 -10.47
N GLY A 127 12.50 -9.29 -9.36
CA GLY A 127 11.67 -9.50 -8.20
C GLY A 127 10.24 -9.00 -8.44
N TRP A 128 9.28 -9.50 -7.69
CA TRP A 128 7.85 -9.19 -7.86
C TRP A 128 7.53 -7.68 -7.76
N ARG A 129 8.24 -6.92 -6.92
CA ARG A 129 8.05 -5.45 -6.82
C ARG A 129 8.42 -4.74 -8.11
N LEU A 130 9.55 -5.11 -8.70
CA LEU A 130 10.01 -4.48 -9.92
C LEU A 130 9.13 -4.90 -11.11
N ASP A 131 8.80 -6.18 -11.20
CA ASP A 131 7.88 -6.70 -12.22
C ASP A 131 6.52 -5.98 -12.17
N TYR A 132 5.98 -5.75 -10.96
CA TYR A 132 4.75 -4.99 -10.79
C TYR A 132 4.87 -3.55 -11.31
N ASN A 133 5.92 -2.82 -10.93
CA ASN A 133 6.16 -1.45 -11.38
C ASN A 133 6.38 -1.35 -12.90
N MET A 134 6.94 -2.39 -13.51
CA MET A 134 7.10 -2.44 -14.97
C MET A 134 5.76 -2.56 -15.70
N ARG A 135 4.77 -3.20 -15.10
CA ARG A 135 3.48 -3.53 -15.75
C ARG A 135 2.34 -2.58 -15.40
N HIS A 136 2.44 -1.89 -14.29
CA HIS A 136 1.36 -1.06 -13.74
C HIS A 136 1.79 0.39 -13.62
N ARG A 137 0.81 1.27 -13.52
CA ARG A 137 1.00 2.72 -13.27
C ARG A 137 0.30 3.09 -11.97
N GLY A 138 0.81 4.12 -11.32
CA GLY A 138 0.21 4.74 -10.16
C GLY A 138 0.99 4.55 -8.87
N ASP A 139 0.39 4.98 -7.80
CA ASP A 139 0.96 4.97 -6.47
C ASP A 139 0.80 3.59 -5.82
N VAL A 140 1.91 2.89 -5.60
CA VAL A 140 1.92 1.55 -4.99
C VAL A 140 1.89 1.57 -3.47
N TYR A 141 2.12 2.74 -2.85
CA TYR A 141 2.17 2.94 -1.40
C TYR A 141 1.34 4.15 -0.93
N ALA A 142 0.24 4.47 -1.64
CA ALA A 142 -0.64 5.59 -1.32
C ALA A 142 -1.07 5.63 0.15
N THR A 143 -1.25 4.47 0.77
CA THR A 143 -1.71 4.34 2.14
C THR A 143 -0.76 4.92 3.16
N HIS A 144 0.55 4.94 2.90
CA HIS A 144 1.53 5.53 3.81
C HIS A 144 1.32 7.05 4.03
N GLY A 145 1.00 7.78 2.95
CA GLY A 145 0.63 9.18 3.07
C GLY A 145 -0.85 9.38 3.43
N LEU A 146 -1.73 8.56 2.83
CA LEU A 146 -3.17 8.72 2.99
C LEU A 146 -3.69 8.30 4.36
N GLY A 147 -3.15 7.25 4.95
CA GLY A 147 -3.61 6.70 6.23
C GLY A 147 -3.62 7.73 7.35
N PRO A 148 -2.47 8.35 7.69
CA PRO A 148 -2.40 9.38 8.72
C PRO A 148 -3.30 10.58 8.43
N VAL A 149 -3.32 11.06 7.18
CA VAL A 149 -4.16 12.17 6.75
C VAL A 149 -5.65 11.83 6.90
N ALA A 150 -6.05 10.63 6.49
CA ALA A 150 -7.44 10.18 6.62
C ALA A 150 -7.90 10.13 8.09
N GLN A 151 -7.03 9.70 9.00
CA GLN A 151 -7.32 9.70 10.44
C GLN A 151 -7.48 11.13 10.98
N ALA A 152 -6.56 12.03 10.64
CA ALA A 152 -6.58 13.42 11.11
C ALA A 152 -7.76 14.22 10.56
N LEU A 153 -8.30 13.86 9.40
CA LEU A 153 -9.45 14.50 8.75
C LEU A 153 -10.79 13.82 9.03
N ASP A 154 -10.84 12.81 9.89
CA ASP A 154 -12.04 12.04 10.24
C ASP A 154 -12.72 11.37 9.03
N ILE A 155 -11.95 10.92 8.06
CA ILE A 155 -12.48 10.19 6.90
C ILE A 155 -13.19 8.91 7.38
N HIS A 156 -14.45 8.73 6.92
CA HIS A 156 -15.41 7.72 7.38
C HIS A 156 -15.87 7.87 8.85
N ARG A 157 -15.53 8.99 9.51
CA ARG A 157 -15.98 9.32 10.88
C ARG A 157 -16.61 10.71 10.98
N GLY A 158 -17.00 11.29 9.87
CA GLY A 158 -17.56 12.64 9.77
C GLY A 158 -17.38 13.26 8.39
N ASP A 159 -16.41 12.75 7.63
CA ASP A 159 -16.16 13.11 6.24
C ASP A 159 -15.96 11.88 5.36
N ARG A 160 -15.94 12.04 4.06
CA ARG A 160 -15.68 10.96 3.08
C ARG A 160 -15.00 11.51 1.83
N MET A 161 -14.17 10.70 1.20
CA MET A 161 -13.60 10.99 -0.12
C MET A 161 -14.72 10.95 -1.17
N GLN A 162 -14.72 11.92 -2.08
CA GLN A 162 -15.76 12.06 -3.09
C GLN A 162 -15.22 11.98 -4.52
N THR A 163 -14.14 12.70 -4.81
CA THR A 163 -13.55 12.76 -6.15
C THR A 163 -12.05 12.61 -6.03
N LEU A 164 -11.46 11.85 -6.96
CA LEU A 164 -10.02 11.65 -7.03
C LEU A 164 -9.54 11.91 -8.45
N VAL A 165 -8.41 12.58 -8.57
CA VAL A 165 -7.63 12.69 -9.80
C VAL A 165 -6.17 12.41 -9.51
N ALA A 166 -5.53 11.59 -10.33
CA ALA A 166 -4.11 11.25 -10.19
C ALA A 166 -3.40 11.40 -11.53
N MET A 167 -2.17 11.86 -11.47
CA MET A 167 -1.26 11.95 -12.61
C MET A 167 0.11 11.45 -12.20
N ASP A 168 0.74 10.69 -13.08
CA ASP A 168 2.11 10.27 -12.95
C ASP A 168 3.00 10.90 -14.05
N THR A 169 4.28 11.00 -13.76
CA THR A 169 5.29 11.43 -14.72
C THR A 169 5.63 10.30 -15.70
N LYS A 170 6.44 10.60 -16.72
CA LYS A 170 7.13 9.53 -17.47
C LYS A 170 8.10 8.80 -16.56
N SER A 171 8.39 7.53 -16.87
CA SER A 171 9.48 6.78 -16.25
C SER A 171 10.80 7.11 -16.91
N VAL A 172 11.73 7.63 -16.13
CA VAL A 172 13.13 7.92 -16.55
C VAL A 172 14.07 7.08 -15.70
N VAL A 173 13.99 7.24 -14.38
CA VAL A 173 14.92 6.58 -13.45
C VAL A 173 14.62 5.08 -13.36
N GLY A 174 13.36 4.71 -13.18
CA GLY A 174 12.95 3.30 -13.11
C GLY A 174 13.36 2.53 -14.36
N LYS A 175 13.12 3.11 -15.54
CA LYS A 175 13.53 2.54 -16.82
C LYS A 175 15.07 2.39 -16.92
N SER A 176 15.81 3.46 -16.64
CA SER A 176 17.27 3.46 -16.74
C SER A 176 17.92 2.46 -15.79
N LEU A 177 17.38 2.27 -14.60
CA LEU A 177 17.90 1.30 -13.61
C LEU A 177 17.78 -0.15 -14.11
N VAL A 178 16.69 -0.49 -14.78
CA VAL A 178 16.50 -1.83 -15.36
C VAL A 178 17.41 -2.01 -16.57
N GLU A 179 17.45 -1.06 -17.50
CA GLU A 179 18.28 -1.11 -18.70
C GLU A 179 19.77 -1.24 -18.34
N ALA A 180 20.24 -0.52 -17.32
CA ALA A 180 21.63 -0.59 -16.89
C ALA A 180 22.07 -1.96 -16.33
N ARG A 181 21.13 -2.79 -15.89
CA ARG A 181 21.44 -4.12 -15.29
C ARG A 181 21.18 -5.29 -16.20
N THR A 182 20.26 -5.17 -17.14
CA THR A 182 19.83 -6.31 -17.95
C THR A 182 20.42 -6.31 -19.36
N ASP A 183 21.12 -5.26 -19.77
CA ASP A 183 21.53 -4.99 -21.16
C ASP A 183 20.36 -5.10 -22.17
N SER A 184 19.14 -5.12 -21.66
CA SER A 184 17.91 -5.24 -22.42
C SER A 184 17.15 -3.93 -22.42
N ALA A 185 16.72 -3.49 -23.61
CA ALA A 185 15.86 -2.33 -23.72
C ALA A 185 14.56 -2.53 -22.93
N CYS A 186 14.38 -1.82 -21.83
CA CYS A 186 13.18 -1.86 -21.00
C CYS A 186 12.09 -0.98 -21.61
N GLY A 187 11.66 -1.31 -22.85
CA GLY A 187 10.81 -0.47 -23.69
C GLY A 187 9.49 -0.02 -23.05
N ASN A 188 9.00 -0.74 -22.03
CA ASN A 188 7.68 -0.57 -21.46
C ASN A 188 7.66 -0.49 -19.93
N PHE A 189 8.62 0.18 -19.30
CA PHE A 189 8.49 0.48 -17.88
C PHE A 189 7.32 1.45 -17.70
N ARG A 190 6.22 0.98 -17.10
CA ARG A 190 4.93 1.70 -17.11
C ARG A 190 4.76 2.68 -15.97
N ASN A 191 5.29 2.36 -14.78
CA ASN A 191 5.13 3.25 -13.62
C ASN A 191 5.96 4.52 -13.78
N GLY A 192 5.33 5.68 -13.58
CA GLY A 192 6.03 6.95 -13.54
C GLY A 192 6.98 7.06 -12.34
N ASP A 193 8.00 7.91 -12.46
CA ASP A 193 8.92 8.13 -11.34
C ASP A 193 8.26 8.88 -10.17
N HIS A 194 7.23 9.67 -10.44
CA HIS A 194 6.47 10.40 -9.44
C HIS A 194 4.97 10.38 -9.76
N THR A 195 4.14 10.19 -8.74
CA THR A 195 2.68 10.28 -8.84
C THR A 195 2.17 11.35 -7.88
N THR A 196 1.28 12.21 -8.36
CA THR A 196 0.52 13.18 -7.54
C THR A 196 -0.95 12.86 -7.63
N THR A 197 -1.60 12.76 -6.49
CA THR A 197 -3.04 12.49 -6.38
C THR A 197 -3.70 13.60 -5.58
N LEU A 198 -4.80 14.14 -6.10
CA LEU A 198 -5.66 15.09 -5.40
C LEU A 198 -7.01 14.43 -5.14
N ILE A 199 -7.47 14.53 -3.90
CA ILE A 199 -8.76 14.01 -3.46
C ILE A 199 -9.56 15.14 -2.83
N ARG A 200 -10.81 15.32 -3.31
CA ARG A 200 -11.78 16.21 -2.66
C ARG A 200 -12.69 15.40 -1.78
N THR A 201 -12.91 15.89 -0.56
CA THR A 201 -13.85 15.29 0.37
C THR A 201 -15.26 15.90 0.24
N ALA A 202 -16.27 15.24 0.80
CA ALA A 202 -17.65 15.71 0.80
C ALA A 202 -17.82 17.05 1.56
N ASN A 203 -17.04 17.28 2.61
CA ASN A 203 -17.03 18.53 3.37
C ASN A 203 -16.15 19.62 2.73
N GLY A 204 -15.65 19.38 1.50
CA GLY A 204 -14.92 20.40 0.74
C GLY A 204 -13.42 20.51 1.04
N LYS A 205 -12.87 19.62 1.88
CA LYS A 205 -11.43 19.57 2.12
C LYS A 205 -10.69 18.98 0.90
N VAL A 206 -9.42 19.29 0.76
CA VAL A 206 -8.55 18.75 -0.30
C VAL A 206 -7.41 17.97 0.34
N ILE A 207 -7.22 16.74 -0.09
CA ILE A 207 -6.08 15.89 0.27
C ILE A 207 -5.16 15.81 -0.94
N GLU A 208 -3.88 16.04 -0.73
CA GLU A 208 -2.84 15.79 -1.72
C GLU A 208 -1.97 14.61 -1.26
N ILE A 209 -1.76 13.64 -2.15
CA ILE A 209 -0.87 12.51 -1.88
C ILE A 209 0.21 12.49 -2.96
N GLN A 210 1.46 12.36 -2.52
CA GLN A 210 2.62 12.24 -3.39
C GLN A 210 3.31 10.89 -3.17
N HIS A 211 3.73 10.29 -4.27
CA HIS A 211 4.50 9.04 -4.23
C HIS A 211 5.71 9.13 -5.14
N ASN A 212 6.88 8.78 -4.60
CA ASN A 212 8.11 8.68 -5.36
C ASN A 212 9.10 7.75 -4.66
N VAL A 213 9.39 6.62 -5.28
CA VAL A 213 10.36 5.63 -4.76
C VAL A 213 11.58 5.47 -5.67
N MET A 214 11.63 6.23 -6.77
CA MET A 214 12.61 6.05 -7.84
C MET A 214 13.70 7.11 -7.83
N THR A 215 13.37 8.36 -7.53
CA THR A 215 14.31 9.46 -7.66
C THR A 215 14.99 9.82 -6.34
N PRO A 216 16.22 10.35 -6.37
CA PRO A 216 16.93 10.78 -5.17
C PRO A 216 16.30 12.05 -4.61
N GLN A 217 15.40 11.90 -3.66
CA GLN A 217 14.78 12.99 -2.91
C GLN A 217 14.94 12.73 -1.41
N PRO A 218 14.92 13.79 -0.57
CA PRO A 218 14.81 13.63 0.87
C PRO A 218 13.56 12.82 1.22
N TYR A 219 13.69 11.98 2.23
CA TYR A 219 12.54 11.22 2.76
C TYR A 219 11.44 12.16 3.25
N ASN A 220 10.20 11.89 2.87
CA ASN A 220 9.01 12.63 3.29
C ASN A 220 7.77 11.72 3.28
N ARG A 221 6.88 11.97 4.23
CA ARG A 221 5.56 11.32 4.36
C ARG A 221 4.41 12.30 4.39
#